data_1e77144959a6e8c97c92ef9b2fe7cc16
#
_entry.id   1e77144959a6e8c97c92ef9b2fe7cc16
#
_cell.length_a   1.000
_cell.length_b   1.000
_cell.length_c   1.000
_cell.angle_alpha   90.00
_cell.angle_beta   90.00
_cell.angle_gamma   90.00
#
_symmetry.space_group_name_H-M   'P 1'
#
loop_
_entity.id
_entity.type
_entity.pdbx_description
1 polymer ?
#
loop_
_entity_poly.entity_id
_entity_poly.type
_entity_poly.pdbx_seq_one_letter_code
_entity_poly.pdbx_strand_id
1 'polypeptide(L)'
;METHMESNTRTEVLETDPSSELQEMQSSPSDTTDLDESDPDFVVGSSASSSSSPAPSTEGEEDAKDPGSGWIGRNGLVWFSTNEETLCFSQPARGVTPGPTRYAIVRVQNVVSAFDLFITEEMIDLIVRMTNLHGRRTMKNWNEIDSTDLRAYMGLLILAGVYRSKGESTRSLWDDRSGRAIFRATMSLSSFHRINRALRFDDKLQRPARPREDKLVPIRSLWEMWTLRLPLLFNPGKNVTVDEQLVPFKGRCSFRQYMPKKPAKYGMKIWVTADAATSYAWKCEIYLGKTGGAPEVGQGKRVVMEMTEGLQGVTVTCDNFFTSYSLAQELMQKKIALVGTIRKNKPELPPNLVEVKGRSALSSVFAFTKNTTAVSYVPRRGKNVILISTKHREGVVTEGEKKKPEIIMDYNHCKGGVDNLDKVVGTYSCRRRTKWWPQVLFFNMLDITAYNAFVIYTAVDPSWKKAKLYRRRLYIEELGNSLVSAAILRRNHLPHAPVAASLVREIQSSAADPSDTKPQTPEDTSSSGVKRGTCKWCTKQKKRTISTCVSCGEHPCKDHHVICCKPCWKDNAHIRAKKLV
;
A
#
# COMPACT_ATOMS: atom_id res chain seq x y z
N MET A 1 4.21 -66.29 -11.39
CA MET A 1 4.27 -66.13 -9.93
C MET A 1 4.66 -64.71 -9.70
N GLU A 2 3.70 -64.01 -9.41
CA GLU A 2 3.17 -63.23 -8.27
C GLU A 2 3.57 -61.78 -8.40
N THR A 3 2.80 -60.80 -8.18
CA THR A 3 1.35 -60.54 -8.03
C THR A 3 1.25 -59.01 -8.05
N HIS A 4 0.23 -58.51 -8.69
CA HIS A 4 -0.17 -57.11 -8.72
C HIS A 4 -0.48 -56.56 -7.31
N MET A 5 -0.11 -55.30 -7.07
CA MET A 5 -0.84 -54.43 -6.15
C MET A 5 -0.91 -53.03 -6.71
N GLU A 6 -2.05 -52.69 -7.25
CA GLU A 6 -2.49 -51.32 -7.58
C GLU A 6 -2.81 -50.58 -6.28
N SER A 7 -2.30 -49.38 -6.08
CA SER A 7 -2.80 -48.44 -5.09
C SER A 7 -3.36 -47.19 -5.78
N ASN A 8 -4.68 -47.18 -5.85
CA ASN A 8 -5.49 -46.01 -6.19
C ASN A 8 -5.27 -44.90 -5.16
N THR A 9 -4.69 -43.77 -5.54
CA THR A 9 -4.77 -42.53 -4.79
C THR A 9 -5.70 -41.56 -5.54
N ARG A 10 -6.93 -41.48 -5.05
CA ARG A 10 -7.94 -40.52 -5.39
C ARG A 10 -7.44 -39.14 -4.95
N THR A 11 -7.17 -38.24 -5.89
CA THR A 11 -6.92 -36.84 -5.62
C THR A 11 -8.26 -36.14 -5.51
N GLU A 12 -8.67 -35.80 -4.29
CA GLU A 12 -9.79 -34.90 -4.03
C GLU A 12 -9.40 -33.50 -4.47
N VAL A 13 -10.10 -33.00 -5.47
CA VAL A 13 -10.09 -31.58 -5.86
C VAL A 13 -11.02 -30.86 -4.89
N LEU A 14 -10.44 -30.14 -3.93
CA LEU A 14 -11.18 -29.18 -3.11
C LEU A 14 -11.56 -27.99 -3.97
N GLU A 15 -12.81 -27.97 -4.42
CA GLU A 15 -13.48 -26.76 -4.92
C GLU A 15 -13.61 -25.78 -3.76
N THR A 16 -12.88 -24.69 -3.79
CA THR A 16 -13.04 -23.60 -2.84
C THR A 16 -14.24 -22.74 -3.25
N ASP A 17 -15.25 -22.75 -2.40
CA ASP A 17 -16.47 -21.97 -2.49
C ASP A 17 -16.17 -20.46 -2.60
N PRO A 18 -16.73 -19.73 -3.60
CA PRO A 18 -16.58 -18.28 -3.75
C PRO A 18 -17.15 -17.44 -2.59
N SER A 19 -17.92 -18.03 -1.70
CA SER A 19 -18.53 -17.35 -0.54
C SER A 19 -17.55 -16.97 0.57
N SER A 20 -16.35 -17.58 0.62
CA SER A 20 -15.34 -17.26 1.63
C SER A 20 -14.63 -15.90 1.45
N GLU A 21 -14.64 -15.33 0.24
CA GLU A 21 -14.06 -13.99 -0.02
C GLU A 21 -14.96 -12.85 0.49
N LEU A 22 -16.23 -13.09 0.72
CA LEU A 22 -17.20 -12.08 1.23
C LEU A 22 -17.10 -11.89 2.74
N GLN A 23 -16.60 -12.86 3.49
CA GLN A 23 -16.46 -12.75 4.95
C GLN A 23 -15.19 -12.02 5.42
N GLU A 24 -14.13 -11.98 4.61
CA GLU A 24 -12.90 -11.25 4.97
C GLU A 24 -13.01 -9.72 4.83
N MET A 25 -14.02 -9.20 4.14
CA MET A 25 -14.19 -7.75 3.92
C MET A 25 -15.19 -7.07 4.87
N GLN A 26 -15.93 -7.83 5.69
CA GLN A 26 -16.87 -7.28 6.67
C GLN A 26 -16.40 -7.40 8.11
N SER A 27 -15.20 -7.95 8.37
CA SER A 27 -14.60 -7.80 9.68
C SER A 27 -14.20 -6.34 9.86
N SER A 28 -15.04 -5.60 10.59
CA SER A 28 -14.58 -4.47 11.42
C SER A 28 -13.23 -4.86 12.02
N PRO A 29 -12.30 -3.92 12.25
CA PRO A 29 -11.05 -4.28 12.89
C PRO A 29 -11.42 -5.05 14.16
N SER A 30 -11.20 -6.36 14.14
CA SER A 30 -11.41 -7.19 15.30
C SER A 30 -10.56 -6.59 16.40
N ASP A 31 -11.16 -6.38 17.54
CA ASP A 31 -10.60 -5.76 18.74
C ASP A 31 -9.53 -6.66 19.41
N THR A 32 -8.84 -7.48 18.64
CA THR A 32 -7.63 -8.21 18.98
C THR A 32 -6.42 -7.36 18.63
N THR A 33 -6.30 -6.22 19.26
CA THR A 33 -5.01 -5.60 19.45
C THR A 33 -4.32 -6.34 20.58
N ASP A 34 -3.77 -7.49 20.27
CA ASP A 34 -2.57 -7.93 20.95
C ASP A 34 -1.54 -6.84 20.72
N LEU A 35 -1.37 -5.99 21.71
CA LEU A 35 -0.19 -5.16 21.82
C LEU A 35 0.96 -6.17 21.82
N ASP A 36 1.63 -6.26 20.69
CA ASP A 36 2.48 -7.35 20.25
C ASP A 36 3.41 -7.82 21.38
N GLU A 37 3.24 -9.08 21.81
CA GLU A 37 4.07 -9.70 22.86
C GLU A 37 5.52 -9.90 22.43
N SER A 38 5.83 -9.57 21.20
CA SER A 38 7.06 -9.89 20.52
C SER A 38 7.94 -8.66 20.27
N ASP A 39 8.35 -7.93 21.32
CA ASP A 39 9.45 -6.96 21.23
C ASP A 39 10.80 -7.72 21.13
N PRO A 40 11.58 -7.61 20.01
CA PRO A 40 12.81 -8.36 19.81
C PRO A 40 13.97 -7.96 20.70
N ASP A 41 13.87 -6.83 21.39
CA ASP A 41 14.98 -6.30 22.19
C ASP A 41 14.93 -6.71 23.66
N PHE A 42 14.03 -7.61 24.05
CA PHE A 42 14.01 -8.19 25.38
C PHE A 42 15.02 -9.34 25.49
N VAL A 43 16.30 -9.02 25.53
CA VAL A 43 17.36 -9.95 25.97
C VAL A 43 17.40 -9.89 27.50
N VAL A 44 16.95 -10.95 28.13
CA VAL A 44 17.22 -11.19 29.56
C VAL A 44 18.71 -11.44 29.70
N GLY A 45 19.44 -10.43 30.12
CA GLY A 45 20.81 -10.58 30.57
C GLY A 45 20.81 -11.33 31.90
N SER A 46 21.20 -12.60 31.87
CA SER A 46 21.60 -13.33 33.09
C SER A 46 22.89 -12.75 33.61
N SER A 47 22.86 -11.98 34.67
CA SER A 47 24.03 -11.66 35.47
C SER A 47 23.90 -12.27 36.86
N ALA A 48 24.98 -12.91 37.24
CA ALA A 48 25.17 -13.81 38.36
C ALA A 48 24.87 -13.20 39.72
N SER A 49 24.50 -14.12 40.59
CA SER A 49 24.39 -14.06 42.04
C SER A 49 25.55 -13.39 42.74
N SER A 50 25.26 -12.48 43.67
CA SER A 50 26.05 -12.31 44.88
C SER A 50 25.10 -12.13 46.07
N SER A 51 25.32 -13.01 47.04
CA SER A 51 24.67 -13.11 48.33
C SER A 51 24.98 -11.92 49.26
N SER A 52 23.98 -11.40 49.95
CA SER A 52 24.18 -10.82 51.30
C SER A 52 22.86 -10.78 52.07
N SER A 53 22.99 -11.06 53.33
CA SER A 53 22.06 -11.40 54.39
C SER A 53 21.05 -10.31 54.78
N PRO A 54 20.00 -10.64 55.58
CA PRO A 54 18.89 -9.75 55.86
C PRO A 54 19.16 -8.83 57.05
N ALA A 55 18.64 -7.64 57.03
CA ALA A 55 18.50 -6.76 58.20
C ALA A 55 17.03 -6.26 58.29
N PRO A 56 16.58 -5.78 59.45
CA PRO A 56 15.30 -6.12 60.02
C PRO A 56 14.15 -5.20 59.60
N SER A 57 12.95 -5.77 59.77
CA SER A 57 11.64 -5.11 59.65
C SER A 57 11.53 -3.90 60.57
N THR A 58 11.31 -2.73 59.96
CA THR A 58 10.65 -1.62 60.64
C THR A 58 9.32 -1.39 59.89
N GLU A 59 8.27 -1.59 60.64
CA GLU A 59 6.94 -1.08 60.31
C GLU A 59 7.07 0.44 60.22
N GLY A 60 6.85 0.98 59.03
CA GLY A 60 6.93 2.41 58.71
C GLY A 60 5.68 2.83 58.01
N GLU A 61 4.85 3.53 58.72
CA GLU A 61 3.86 4.55 58.37
C GLU A 61 3.55 4.71 56.87
N GLU A 62 2.28 4.54 56.54
CA GLU A 62 1.69 5.01 55.28
C GLU A 62 1.84 6.53 55.21
N ASP A 63 2.94 7.01 54.65
CA ASP A 63 3.09 8.39 54.25
C ASP A 63 2.01 8.74 53.23
N ALA A 64 1.05 9.53 53.63
CA ALA A 64 0.16 10.27 52.78
C ALA A 64 1.03 11.13 51.86
N LYS A 65 1.22 10.69 50.61
CA LYS A 65 2.01 11.39 49.59
C LYS A 65 1.35 12.72 49.30
N ASP A 66 2.05 13.78 49.64
CA ASP A 66 1.75 15.15 49.25
C ASP A 66 1.43 15.22 47.75
N PRO A 67 0.25 15.75 47.31
CA PRO A 67 -0.15 15.80 45.91
C PRO A 67 0.75 16.65 45.02
N GLY A 68 1.75 17.38 45.58
CA GLY A 68 2.70 18.23 44.87
C GLY A 68 4.06 17.60 44.54
N SER A 69 4.38 16.38 44.98
CA SER A 69 5.70 15.78 44.72
C SER A 69 5.77 15.19 43.29
N GLY A 70 6.55 15.84 42.42
CA GLY A 70 6.82 15.34 41.04
C GLY A 70 7.61 14.03 41.04
N TRP A 71 7.34 13.17 40.09
CA TRP A 71 8.12 11.95 39.84
C TRP A 71 9.32 12.29 38.94
N ILE A 72 10.50 11.83 39.29
CA ILE A 72 11.74 12.20 38.61
C ILE A 72 12.25 11.04 37.75
N GLY A 73 12.42 11.28 36.43
CA GLY A 73 13.12 10.39 35.53
C GLY A 73 14.62 10.30 35.86
N ARG A 74 15.30 9.24 35.43
CA ARG A 74 16.75 9.05 35.68
C ARG A 74 17.64 10.13 35.09
N ASN A 75 17.13 10.88 34.11
CA ASN A 75 17.80 12.03 33.48
C ASN A 75 17.43 13.38 34.13
N GLY A 76 16.72 13.37 35.28
CA GLY A 76 16.29 14.57 36.00
C GLY A 76 14.99 15.19 35.47
N LEU A 77 14.33 14.62 34.48
CA LEU A 77 13.04 15.13 33.97
C LEU A 77 11.95 14.92 35.02
N VAL A 78 11.27 15.99 35.42
CA VAL A 78 10.17 15.98 36.38
C VAL A 78 8.84 15.74 35.69
N TRP A 79 8.05 14.81 36.23
CA TRP A 79 6.70 14.49 35.82
C TRP A 79 5.73 14.72 36.98
N PHE A 80 4.55 15.21 36.71
CA PHE A 80 3.50 15.45 37.69
C PHE A 80 2.41 14.39 37.56
N SER A 81 1.76 14.03 38.67
CA SER A 81 0.62 13.09 38.66
C SER A 81 -0.67 13.73 38.14
N THR A 82 -0.77 15.04 38.19
CA THR A 82 -1.88 15.86 37.74
C THR A 82 -1.42 16.85 36.68
N ASN A 83 -2.30 17.23 35.77
CA ASN A 83 -2.03 18.28 34.79
C ASN A 83 -2.58 19.61 35.31
N GLU A 84 -1.71 20.44 35.84
CA GLU A 84 -2.09 21.77 36.38
C GLU A 84 -2.13 22.87 35.29
N GLU A 85 -1.46 22.67 34.15
CA GLU A 85 -1.41 23.60 33.05
C GLU A 85 -2.23 23.12 31.84
N THR A 86 -3.21 23.92 31.43
CA THR A 86 -4.08 23.67 30.27
C THR A 86 -3.45 24.09 28.92
N LEU A 87 -2.13 23.99 28.77
CA LEU A 87 -1.48 24.24 27.49
C LEU A 87 -1.70 23.08 26.52
N CYS A 88 -2.85 23.06 25.87
CA CYS A 88 -3.12 22.15 24.78
C CYS A 88 -2.23 22.47 23.56
N PHE A 89 -1.62 21.45 22.96
CA PHE A 89 -1.12 21.55 21.60
C PHE A 89 -2.34 21.77 20.69
N SER A 90 -2.63 23.04 20.41
CA SER A 90 -3.59 23.36 19.36
C SER A 90 -2.95 23.03 18.03
N GLN A 91 -3.47 22.02 17.34
CA GLN A 91 -3.05 21.76 15.95
C GLN A 91 -3.35 23.04 15.15
N PRO A 92 -2.33 23.70 14.58
CA PRO A 92 -2.58 24.85 13.74
C PRO A 92 -3.51 24.44 12.60
N ALA A 93 -4.46 25.32 12.27
CA ALA A 93 -5.31 25.11 11.12
C ALA A 93 -4.41 24.87 9.88
N ARG A 94 -4.54 23.71 9.27
CA ARG A 94 -3.81 23.41 8.03
C ARG A 94 -4.46 24.24 6.93
N GLY A 95 -3.70 25.16 6.32
CA GLY A 95 -4.12 25.88 5.11
C GLY A 95 -4.25 24.98 3.87
N VAL A 96 -4.13 23.65 4.05
CA VAL A 96 -4.07 22.67 2.96
C VAL A 96 -5.15 21.61 3.15
N THR A 97 -6.00 21.43 2.15
CA THR A 97 -7.03 20.38 2.14
C THR A 97 -6.39 18.99 2.03
N PRO A 98 -6.73 18.02 2.91
CA PRO A 98 -6.28 16.64 2.78
C PRO A 98 -6.77 16.00 1.48
N GLY A 99 -5.94 15.11 0.90
CA GLY A 99 -6.25 14.42 -0.35
C GLY A 99 -5.31 14.80 -1.50
N PRO A 100 -5.68 14.49 -2.75
CA PRO A 100 -4.87 14.84 -3.92
C PRO A 100 -4.62 16.35 -3.98
N THR A 101 -3.37 16.73 -4.33
CA THR A 101 -3.02 18.14 -4.54
C THR A 101 -3.73 18.70 -5.78
N ARG A 102 -3.87 20.01 -5.87
CA ARG A 102 -4.41 20.67 -7.08
C ARG A 102 -3.63 20.25 -8.33
N TYR A 103 -2.31 20.07 -8.20
CA TYR A 103 -1.46 19.59 -9.28
C TYR A 103 -1.90 18.21 -9.78
N ALA A 104 -2.25 17.29 -8.87
CA ALA A 104 -2.74 15.96 -9.22
C ALA A 104 -4.15 16.00 -9.82
N ILE A 105 -5.08 16.73 -9.18
CA ILE A 105 -6.50 16.79 -9.59
C ILE A 105 -6.65 17.21 -11.05
N VAL A 106 -5.95 18.27 -11.48
CA VAL A 106 -6.10 18.81 -12.86
C VAL A 106 -5.48 17.90 -13.93
N ARG A 107 -4.63 16.95 -13.56
CA ARG A 107 -3.93 16.03 -14.47
C ARG A 107 -4.52 14.64 -14.53
N VAL A 108 -5.34 14.27 -13.57
CA VAL A 108 -5.99 12.94 -13.52
C VAL A 108 -7.24 12.97 -14.39
N GLN A 109 -7.18 12.29 -15.54
CA GLN A 109 -8.29 12.13 -16.48
C GLN A 109 -8.78 10.67 -16.54
N ASN A 110 -7.87 9.71 -16.33
CA ASN A 110 -8.13 8.28 -16.39
C ASN A 110 -7.13 7.52 -15.51
N VAL A 111 -7.22 6.19 -15.49
CA VAL A 111 -6.35 5.33 -14.66
C VAL A 111 -4.87 5.44 -15.02
N VAL A 112 -4.54 5.65 -16.31
CA VAL A 112 -3.15 5.77 -16.79
C VAL A 112 -2.58 7.11 -16.40
N SER A 113 -3.31 8.21 -16.61
CA SER A 113 -2.83 9.55 -16.23
C SER A 113 -2.58 9.67 -14.71
N ALA A 114 -3.36 8.96 -13.87
CA ALA A 114 -3.09 8.88 -12.44
C ALA A 114 -1.78 8.13 -12.13
N PHE A 115 -1.46 7.07 -12.89
CA PHE A 115 -0.22 6.33 -12.76
C PHE A 115 0.99 7.15 -13.27
N ASP A 116 0.84 7.85 -14.39
CA ASP A 116 1.88 8.66 -15.03
C ASP A 116 2.30 9.88 -14.18
N LEU A 117 1.47 10.29 -13.22
CA LEU A 117 1.88 11.27 -12.21
C LEU A 117 3.09 10.79 -11.39
N PHE A 118 3.24 9.49 -11.18
CA PHE A 118 4.33 8.88 -10.41
C PHE A 118 5.48 8.37 -11.28
N ILE A 119 5.16 7.76 -12.42
CA ILE A 119 6.14 7.24 -13.38
C ILE A 119 6.12 8.17 -14.59
N THR A 120 6.94 9.22 -14.55
CA THR A 120 6.98 10.28 -15.56
C THR A 120 7.68 9.81 -16.84
N GLU A 121 7.49 10.55 -17.95
CA GLU A 121 8.16 10.25 -19.20
C GLU A 121 9.70 10.27 -19.05
N GLU A 122 10.25 11.19 -18.23
CA GLU A 122 11.70 11.22 -18.01
C GLU A 122 12.21 9.93 -17.32
N MET A 123 11.40 9.32 -16.44
CA MET A 123 11.74 8.02 -15.84
C MET A 123 11.65 6.90 -16.87
N ILE A 124 10.63 6.92 -17.72
CA ILE A 124 10.48 5.97 -18.83
C ILE A 124 11.69 6.07 -19.76
N ASP A 125 12.07 7.28 -20.19
CA ASP A 125 13.22 7.52 -21.07
C ASP A 125 14.54 7.08 -20.42
N LEU A 126 14.73 7.34 -19.13
CA LEU A 126 15.88 6.85 -18.39
C LEU A 126 15.97 5.33 -18.45
N ILE A 127 14.85 4.62 -18.17
CA ILE A 127 14.83 3.17 -18.14
C ILE A 127 15.05 2.60 -19.54
N VAL A 128 14.39 3.13 -20.55
CA VAL A 128 14.55 2.71 -21.97
C VAL A 128 16.00 2.87 -22.41
N ARG A 129 16.58 4.06 -22.23
CA ARG A 129 17.96 4.37 -22.59
C ARG A 129 18.96 3.45 -21.91
N MET A 130 18.86 3.24 -20.59
CA MET A 130 19.80 2.38 -19.84
C MET A 130 19.60 0.91 -20.17
N THR A 131 18.38 0.48 -20.42
CA THR A 131 18.05 -0.89 -20.82
C THR A 131 18.61 -1.20 -22.22
N ASN A 132 18.40 -0.31 -23.19
CA ASN A 132 18.96 -0.45 -24.54
C ASN A 132 20.50 -0.44 -24.52
N LEU A 133 21.11 0.47 -23.78
CA LEU A 133 22.55 0.50 -23.60
C LEU A 133 23.09 -0.83 -23.06
N HIS A 134 22.46 -1.38 -22.03
CA HIS A 134 22.85 -2.68 -21.48
C HIS A 134 22.58 -3.84 -22.45
N GLY A 135 21.43 -3.82 -23.14
CA GLY A 135 21.04 -4.83 -24.13
C GLY A 135 22.07 -4.93 -25.26
N ARG A 136 22.44 -3.78 -25.87
CA ARG A 136 23.49 -3.71 -26.92
C ARG A 136 24.84 -4.28 -26.47
N ARG A 137 25.24 -4.00 -25.22
CA ARG A 137 26.53 -4.46 -24.69
C ARG A 137 26.58 -5.93 -24.29
N THR A 138 25.43 -6.56 -24.02
CA THR A 138 25.43 -7.90 -23.38
C THR A 138 24.60 -8.96 -24.09
N MET A 139 23.80 -8.58 -25.08
CA MET A 139 22.93 -9.50 -25.80
C MET A 139 23.19 -9.45 -27.30
N LYS A 140 23.51 -10.61 -27.87
CA LYS A 140 23.60 -10.76 -29.32
C LYS A 140 22.23 -10.50 -29.94
N ASN A 141 22.19 -9.71 -31.02
CA ASN A 141 20.98 -9.34 -31.74
C ASN A 141 19.92 -8.67 -30.82
N TRP A 142 20.36 -7.67 -30.04
CA TRP A 142 19.44 -6.86 -29.25
C TRP A 142 18.54 -6.02 -30.17
N ASN A 143 17.22 -6.21 -30.05
CA ASN A 143 16.25 -5.29 -30.64
C ASN A 143 15.94 -4.22 -29.60
N GLU A 144 16.14 -2.97 -29.96
CA GLU A 144 15.86 -1.84 -29.07
C GLU A 144 14.39 -1.81 -28.69
N ILE A 145 14.15 -1.43 -27.45
CA ILE A 145 12.81 -1.18 -26.94
C ILE A 145 12.54 0.31 -26.89
N ASP A 146 11.28 0.69 -27.05
CA ASP A 146 10.79 2.04 -26.87
C ASP A 146 9.94 2.19 -25.59
N SER A 147 9.36 3.37 -25.40
CA SER A 147 8.47 3.66 -24.28
C SER A 147 7.23 2.76 -24.27
N THR A 148 6.68 2.42 -25.44
CA THR A 148 5.52 1.52 -25.58
C THR A 148 5.86 0.11 -25.11
N ASP A 149 7.04 -0.42 -25.47
CA ASP A 149 7.51 -1.74 -25.01
C ASP A 149 7.70 -1.79 -23.50
N LEU A 150 8.29 -0.73 -22.93
CA LEU A 150 8.49 -0.64 -21.50
C LEU A 150 7.15 -0.52 -20.74
N ARG A 151 6.22 0.31 -21.22
CA ARG A 151 4.87 0.44 -20.64
C ARG A 151 4.11 -0.89 -20.71
N ALA A 152 4.19 -1.59 -21.85
CA ALA A 152 3.60 -2.91 -22.02
C ALA A 152 4.23 -3.95 -21.07
N TYR A 153 5.55 -3.93 -20.88
CA TYR A 153 6.24 -4.78 -19.92
C TYR A 153 5.74 -4.53 -18.48
N MET A 154 5.63 -3.25 -18.07
CA MET A 154 5.07 -2.88 -16.76
C MET A 154 3.60 -3.30 -16.63
N GLY A 155 2.79 -3.11 -17.67
CA GLY A 155 1.40 -3.54 -17.70
C GLY A 155 1.25 -5.05 -17.50
N LEU A 156 2.08 -5.85 -18.15
CA LEU A 156 2.09 -7.32 -17.95
C LEU A 156 2.52 -7.71 -16.53
N LEU A 157 3.48 -7.01 -15.92
CA LEU A 157 3.85 -7.24 -14.53
C LEU A 157 2.67 -6.94 -13.59
N ILE A 158 1.99 -5.82 -13.78
CA ILE A 158 0.83 -5.39 -13.00
C ILE A 158 -0.31 -6.41 -13.16
N LEU A 159 -0.64 -6.84 -14.38
CA LEU A 159 -1.65 -7.88 -14.63
C LEU A 159 -1.30 -9.20 -13.95
N ALA A 160 -0.02 -9.62 -14.01
CA ALA A 160 0.43 -10.79 -13.29
C ALA A 160 0.24 -10.66 -11.76
N GLY A 161 0.35 -9.44 -11.22
CA GLY A 161 0.02 -9.12 -9.83
C GLY A 161 -1.47 -9.27 -9.54
N VAL A 162 -2.33 -8.74 -10.40
CA VAL A 162 -3.80 -8.87 -10.31
C VAL A 162 -4.23 -10.34 -10.24
N TYR A 163 -3.59 -11.17 -11.05
CA TYR A 163 -3.83 -12.62 -11.08
C TYR A 163 -3.15 -13.39 -9.93
N ARG A 164 -2.54 -12.70 -8.98
CA ARG A 164 -1.81 -13.27 -7.83
C ARG A 164 -0.74 -14.30 -8.23
N SER A 165 -0.15 -14.14 -9.41
CA SER A 165 0.78 -15.10 -10.03
C SER A 165 2.22 -15.00 -9.50
N LYS A 166 2.47 -14.44 -8.32
CA LYS A 166 3.81 -14.20 -7.75
C LYS A 166 4.68 -15.45 -7.66
N GLY A 167 4.08 -16.58 -7.34
CA GLY A 167 4.77 -17.89 -7.25
C GLY A 167 4.78 -18.69 -8.55
N GLU A 168 4.01 -18.25 -9.54
CA GLU A 168 3.79 -18.93 -10.80
C GLU A 168 4.97 -18.72 -11.77
N SER A 169 5.28 -19.75 -12.57
CA SER A 169 6.26 -19.64 -13.65
C SER A 169 5.79 -18.65 -14.71
N THR A 170 6.70 -17.80 -15.21
CA THR A 170 6.34 -16.93 -16.35
C THR A 170 5.89 -17.71 -17.56
N ARG A 171 6.42 -18.92 -17.79
CA ARG A 171 6.02 -19.79 -18.91
C ARG A 171 4.53 -20.14 -18.85
N SER A 172 3.99 -20.44 -17.66
CA SER A 172 2.57 -20.79 -17.52
C SER A 172 1.64 -19.62 -17.84
N LEU A 173 2.05 -18.36 -17.59
CA LEU A 173 1.26 -17.18 -17.98
C LEU A 173 1.10 -17.05 -19.50
N TRP A 174 2.06 -17.55 -20.29
CA TRP A 174 2.04 -17.58 -21.76
C TRP A 174 1.58 -18.93 -22.33
N ASP A 175 1.18 -19.87 -21.48
CA ASP A 175 0.68 -21.17 -21.95
C ASP A 175 -0.65 -21.03 -22.69
N ASP A 176 -0.86 -21.81 -23.74
CA ASP A 176 -2.04 -21.70 -24.59
C ASP A 176 -3.32 -22.19 -23.93
N ARG A 177 -3.21 -23.13 -23.00
CA ARG A 177 -4.35 -23.79 -22.36
C ARG A 177 -4.64 -23.21 -20.96
N SER A 178 -3.61 -23.02 -20.16
CA SER A 178 -3.71 -22.60 -18.76
C SER A 178 -3.34 -21.14 -18.54
N GLY A 179 -2.67 -20.49 -19.51
CA GLY A 179 -2.26 -19.11 -19.43
C GLY A 179 -3.40 -18.12 -19.71
N ARG A 180 -3.03 -16.84 -19.82
CA ARG A 180 -3.99 -15.77 -20.13
C ARG A 180 -3.66 -15.11 -21.46
N ALA A 181 -4.66 -14.99 -22.33
CA ALA A 181 -4.53 -14.47 -23.70
C ALA A 181 -3.81 -13.12 -23.75
N ILE A 182 -4.03 -12.23 -22.78
CA ILE A 182 -3.45 -10.88 -22.75
C ILE A 182 -1.92 -10.89 -22.80
N PHE A 183 -1.25 -11.88 -22.18
CA PHE A 183 0.21 -11.96 -22.20
C PHE A 183 0.73 -12.19 -23.62
N ARG A 184 0.16 -13.16 -24.33
CA ARG A 184 0.52 -13.45 -25.73
C ARG A 184 0.03 -12.37 -26.70
N ALA A 185 -1.10 -11.77 -26.43
CA ALA A 185 -1.63 -10.65 -27.21
C ALA A 185 -0.68 -9.45 -27.14
N THR A 186 -0.05 -9.20 -26.02
CA THR A 186 0.86 -8.07 -25.80
C THR A 186 2.24 -8.32 -26.43
N MET A 187 2.95 -9.35 -26.00
CA MET A 187 4.30 -9.69 -26.52
C MET A 187 4.62 -11.16 -26.37
N SER A 188 5.67 -11.63 -27.07
CA SER A 188 6.18 -13.00 -26.91
C SER A 188 6.83 -13.19 -25.54
N LEU A 189 6.82 -14.42 -25.02
CA LEU A 189 7.56 -14.78 -23.81
C LEU A 189 9.07 -14.47 -23.93
N SER A 190 9.63 -14.67 -25.11
CA SER A 190 11.04 -14.36 -25.41
C SER A 190 11.31 -12.87 -25.26
N SER A 191 10.44 -12.00 -25.81
CA SER A 191 10.55 -10.54 -25.68
C SER A 191 10.45 -10.11 -24.22
N PHE A 192 9.48 -10.64 -23.48
CA PHE A 192 9.34 -10.37 -22.04
C PHE A 192 10.61 -10.76 -21.26
N HIS A 193 11.18 -11.95 -21.51
CA HIS A 193 12.41 -12.40 -20.85
C HIS A 193 13.61 -11.55 -21.25
N ARG A 194 13.71 -11.12 -22.52
CA ARG A 194 14.78 -10.23 -23.00
C ARG A 194 14.74 -8.88 -22.28
N ILE A 195 13.57 -8.24 -22.21
CA ILE A 195 13.39 -6.99 -21.48
C ILE A 195 13.73 -7.19 -20.00
N ASN A 196 13.14 -8.20 -19.36
CA ASN A 196 13.38 -8.49 -17.94
C ASN A 196 14.87 -8.70 -17.60
N ARG A 197 15.65 -9.30 -18.50
CA ARG A 197 17.09 -9.56 -18.34
C ARG A 197 17.93 -8.31 -18.62
N ALA A 198 17.53 -7.51 -19.61
CA ALA A 198 18.22 -6.29 -20.01
C ALA A 198 17.93 -5.09 -19.10
N LEU A 199 16.84 -5.09 -18.36
CA LEU A 199 16.35 -3.97 -17.56
C LEU A 199 17.47 -3.35 -16.69
N ARG A 200 17.71 -2.05 -16.83
CA ARG A 200 18.71 -1.28 -16.07
C ARG A 200 18.20 0.14 -15.83
N PHE A 201 18.75 0.78 -14.77
CA PHE A 201 18.39 2.12 -14.35
C PHE A 201 19.60 3.06 -14.34
N ASP A 202 20.79 2.52 -14.64
CA ASP A 202 22.04 3.28 -14.74
C ASP A 202 23.02 2.63 -15.72
N ASP A 203 24.07 3.36 -16.08
CA ASP A 203 25.22 2.79 -16.80
C ASP A 203 26.20 2.14 -15.81
N LYS A 204 26.28 0.81 -15.86
CA LYS A 204 27.18 0.03 -15.00
C LYS A 204 28.65 0.44 -15.14
N LEU A 205 29.09 0.84 -16.33
CA LEU A 205 30.50 1.20 -16.58
C LEU A 205 30.88 2.54 -15.96
N GLN A 206 29.91 3.41 -15.70
CA GLN A 206 30.13 4.71 -15.03
C GLN A 206 30.15 4.62 -13.50
N ARG A 207 29.81 3.47 -12.92
CA ARG A 207 29.75 3.31 -11.46
C ARG A 207 31.09 3.56 -10.75
N PRO A 208 32.26 3.14 -11.28
CA PRO A 208 33.54 3.39 -10.62
C PRO A 208 33.89 4.88 -10.46
N ALA A 209 33.34 5.75 -11.30
CA ALA A 209 33.51 7.20 -11.22
C ALA A 209 32.67 7.87 -10.12
N ARG A 210 31.77 7.12 -9.49
CA ARG A 210 30.88 7.60 -8.43
C ARG A 210 31.42 7.24 -7.04
N PRO A 211 31.02 7.96 -5.98
CA PRO A 211 31.45 7.64 -4.62
C PRO A 211 31.23 6.16 -4.27
N ARG A 212 32.26 5.46 -3.80
CA ARG A 212 32.16 4.02 -3.41
C ARG A 212 31.19 3.78 -2.27
N GLU A 213 30.86 4.81 -1.50
CA GLU A 213 29.95 4.75 -0.35
C GLU A 213 28.47 4.72 -0.77
N ASP A 214 28.13 5.19 -1.97
CA ASP A 214 26.74 5.14 -2.45
C ASP A 214 26.34 3.74 -2.91
N LYS A 215 25.73 3.01 -1.97
CA LYS A 215 25.22 1.65 -2.21
C LYS A 215 23.99 1.63 -3.15
N LEU A 216 23.33 2.76 -3.39
CA LEU A 216 22.10 2.85 -4.16
C LEU A 216 22.34 3.20 -5.64
N VAL A 217 23.56 3.47 -6.07
CA VAL A 217 23.93 3.87 -7.45
C VAL A 217 23.13 3.15 -8.54
N PRO A 218 22.94 1.80 -8.51
CA PRO A 218 22.25 1.09 -9.59
C PRO A 218 20.81 1.50 -9.86
N ILE A 219 20.17 2.27 -8.96
CA ILE A 219 18.79 2.73 -9.08
C ILE A 219 18.61 4.17 -8.55
N ARG A 220 19.65 4.81 -8.06
CA ARG A 220 19.60 6.10 -7.35
C ARG A 220 18.77 7.15 -8.09
N SER A 221 19.12 7.45 -9.33
CA SER A 221 18.45 8.50 -10.11
C SER A 221 16.95 8.22 -10.25
N LEU A 222 16.57 6.98 -10.58
CA LEU A 222 15.17 6.60 -10.70
C LEU A 222 14.44 6.68 -9.33
N TRP A 223 15.11 6.23 -8.26
CA TRP A 223 14.55 6.28 -6.91
C TRP A 223 14.27 7.72 -6.46
N GLU A 224 15.21 8.62 -6.64
CA GLU A 224 15.08 10.03 -6.26
C GLU A 224 13.99 10.73 -7.08
N MET A 225 13.96 10.55 -8.40
CA MET A 225 12.89 11.08 -9.23
C MET A 225 11.52 10.62 -8.76
N TRP A 226 11.38 9.35 -8.42
CA TRP A 226 10.12 8.76 -7.96
C TRP A 226 9.72 9.24 -6.56
N THR A 227 10.64 9.28 -5.59
CA THR A 227 10.32 9.69 -4.22
C THR A 227 9.87 11.15 -4.13
N LEU A 228 10.40 12.02 -4.99
CA LEU A 228 9.97 13.42 -5.09
C LEU A 228 8.50 13.55 -5.53
N ARG A 229 7.96 12.56 -6.26
CA ARG A 229 6.56 12.59 -6.69
C ARG A 229 5.58 12.33 -5.55
N LEU A 230 5.95 11.51 -4.57
CA LEU A 230 5.05 11.07 -3.53
C LEU A 230 4.41 12.23 -2.74
N PRO A 231 5.18 13.16 -2.12
CA PRO A 231 4.63 14.28 -1.38
C PRO A 231 4.04 15.37 -2.30
N LEU A 232 4.49 15.47 -3.56
CA LEU A 232 3.97 16.46 -4.51
C LEU A 232 2.50 16.20 -4.87
N LEU A 233 2.06 14.94 -4.84
CA LEU A 233 0.77 14.53 -5.39
C LEU A 233 -0.35 14.42 -4.35
N PHE A 234 -0.02 14.38 -3.06
CA PHE A 234 -1.01 14.13 -2.02
C PHE A 234 -0.68 14.86 -0.71
N ASN A 235 -1.67 15.50 -0.15
CA ASN A 235 -1.63 16.11 1.18
C ASN A 235 -2.18 15.11 2.20
N PRO A 236 -1.38 14.57 3.13
CA PRO A 236 -1.88 13.63 4.13
C PRO A 236 -2.98 14.24 5.00
N GLY A 237 -3.81 13.41 5.60
CA GLY A 237 -4.80 13.80 6.59
C GLY A 237 -4.17 14.32 7.90
N LYS A 238 -5.01 14.38 8.95
CA LYS A 238 -4.56 14.85 10.29
C LYS A 238 -3.56 13.90 10.94
N ASN A 239 -3.57 12.62 10.57
CA ASN A 239 -2.75 11.58 11.18
C ASN A 239 -1.87 10.91 10.13
N VAL A 240 -0.59 10.77 10.44
CA VAL A 240 0.40 10.03 9.64
C VAL A 240 1.10 9.00 10.49
N THR A 241 1.50 7.90 9.88
CA THR A 241 2.26 6.82 10.52
C THR A 241 3.67 6.81 9.95
N VAL A 242 4.69 6.75 10.82
CA VAL A 242 6.09 6.51 10.42
C VAL A 242 6.49 5.14 10.92
N ASP A 243 6.87 4.25 10.00
CA ASP A 243 7.27 2.88 10.30
C ASP A 243 8.18 2.30 9.22
N GLU A 244 8.58 1.02 9.35
CA GLU A 244 9.41 0.35 8.35
C GLU A 244 8.63 -0.67 7.50
N GLN A 245 8.88 -0.61 6.20
CA GLN A 245 8.55 -1.66 5.23
C GLN A 245 9.77 -2.57 5.03
N LEU A 246 9.57 -3.89 5.04
CA LEU A 246 10.60 -4.85 4.64
C LEU A 246 10.29 -5.43 3.27
N VAL A 247 10.99 -4.98 2.23
CA VAL A 247 10.88 -5.54 0.88
C VAL A 247 11.65 -6.85 0.81
N PRO A 248 10.98 -8.02 0.74
CA PRO A 248 11.65 -9.31 0.90
C PRO A 248 12.72 -9.55 -0.16
N PHE A 249 13.93 -9.94 0.23
CA PHE A 249 15.03 -10.29 -0.68
C PHE A 249 16.07 -11.18 -0.01
N LYS A 250 16.41 -12.32 -0.65
CA LYS A 250 17.44 -13.26 -0.16
C LYS A 250 18.75 -13.21 -0.96
N GLY A 251 18.81 -12.45 -2.07
CA GLY A 251 19.99 -12.34 -2.91
C GLY A 251 21.12 -11.51 -2.28
N ARG A 252 22.17 -11.24 -3.06
CA ARG A 252 23.30 -10.38 -2.63
C ARG A 252 22.88 -8.92 -2.67
N CYS A 253 22.96 -8.25 -1.51
CA CYS A 253 22.72 -6.81 -1.32
C CYS A 253 23.48 -6.37 -0.08
N SER A 254 24.32 -5.34 -0.19
CA SER A 254 25.21 -4.85 0.89
C SER A 254 24.44 -4.26 2.07
N PHE A 255 23.20 -3.81 1.85
CA PHE A 255 22.33 -3.21 2.88
C PHE A 255 21.12 -4.08 3.22
N ARG A 256 21.14 -5.37 2.84
CA ARG A 256 20.09 -6.32 3.23
C ARG A 256 20.03 -6.45 4.76
N GLN A 257 18.82 -6.38 5.31
CA GLN A 257 18.54 -6.51 6.74
C GLN A 257 17.97 -7.89 7.07
N TYR A 258 18.23 -8.32 8.31
CA TYR A 258 17.58 -9.47 8.94
C TYR A 258 16.62 -8.95 10.01
N MET A 259 15.33 -9.23 9.85
CA MET A 259 14.25 -8.82 10.75
C MET A 259 13.41 -10.06 11.10
N PRO A 260 13.73 -10.76 12.21
CA PRO A 260 13.17 -12.08 12.51
C PRO A 260 11.65 -12.10 12.67
N LYS A 261 11.06 -10.98 13.07
CA LYS A 261 9.61 -10.82 13.29
C LYS A 261 8.82 -10.54 12.00
N LYS A 262 9.44 -9.99 10.97
CA LYS A 262 8.75 -9.79 9.68
C LYS A 262 8.63 -11.14 8.94
N PRO A 263 7.51 -11.43 8.26
CA PRO A 263 7.25 -12.75 7.64
C PRO A 263 8.37 -13.25 6.72
N ALA A 264 9.03 -12.35 6.01
CA ALA A 264 10.09 -12.69 5.07
C ALA A 264 11.48 -12.78 5.72
N LYS A 265 11.67 -12.35 6.95
CA LYS A 265 12.92 -12.28 7.75
C LYS A 265 14.09 -11.55 7.09
N TYR A 266 14.30 -11.67 5.79
CA TYR A 266 15.39 -11.02 5.02
C TYR A 266 14.83 -10.10 3.94
N GLY A 267 15.34 -8.87 3.86
CA GLY A 267 14.91 -7.91 2.86
C GLY A 267 15.68 -6.61 2.86
N MET A 268 15.21 -5.67 2.06
CA MET A 268 15.65 -4.28 2.07
C MET A 268 14.65 -3.48 2.91
N LYS A 269 15.16 -2.78 3.92
CA LYS A 269 14.36 -1.96 4.83
C LYS A 269 14.14 -0.59 4.20
N ILE A 270 12.90 -0.16 4.18
CA ILE A 270 12.50 1.17 3.72
C ILE A 270 11.75 1.85 4.86
N TRP A 271 12.14 3.05 5.22
CA TRP A 271 11.37 3.92 6.09
C TRP A 271 10.21 4.52 5.29
N VAL A 272 9.02 4.52 5.84
CA VAL A 272 7.82 4.99 5.16
C VAL A 272 7.03 5.90 6.07
N THR A 273 6.62 7.06 5.53
CA THR A 273 5.54 7.87 6.09
C THR A 273 4.29 7.63 5.25
N ALA A 274 3.24 7.15 5.90
CA ALA A 274 1.95 6.89 5.26
C ALA A 274 0.85 7.73 5.90
N ASP A 275 -0.09 8.20 5.09
CA ASP A 275 -1.35 8.74 5.58
C ASP A 275 -2.13 7.63 6.32
N ALA A 276 -2.50 7.87 7.58
CA ALA A 276 -3.10 6.83 8.42
C ALA A 276 -4.48 6.35 7.92
N ALA A 277 -5.23 7.23 7.26
CA ALA A 277 -6.58 6.92 6.79
C ALA A 277 -6.60 6.12 5.49
N THR A 278 -5.72 6.47 4.55
CA THR A 278 -5.70 5.90 3.20
C THR A 278 -4.55 4.92 2.97
N SER A 279 -3.56 4.88 3.87
CA SER A 279 -2.27 4.20 3.67
C SER A 279 -1.51 4.65 2.41
N TYR A 280 -1.77 5.88 1.91
CA TYR A 280 -0.99 6.47 0.85
C TYR A 280 0.47 6.63 1.31
N ALA A 281 1.42 6.06 0.58
CA ALA A 281 2.85 6.21 0.85
C ALA A 281 3.28 7.63 0.47
N TRP A 282 3.45 8.51 1.47
CA TRP A 282 3.75 9.92 1.27
C TRP A 282 5.25 10.21 1.14
N LYS A 283 6.08 9.48 1.89
CA LYS A 283 7.56 9.57 1.80
C LYS A 283 8.15 8.19 2.00
N CYS A 284 9.22 7.89 1.26
CA CYS A 284 9.94 6.61 1.32
C CYS A 284 11.44 6.86 1.31
N GLU A 285 12.19 6.21 2.22
CA GLU A 285 13.64 6.27 2.28
C GLU A 285 14.25 4.88 2.52
N ILE A 286 15.26 4.51 1.72
CA ILE A 286 15.92 3.20 1.84
C ILE A 286 16.99 3.26 2.93
N TYR A 287 16.92 2.34 3.88
CA TYR A 287 17.99 2.15 4.87
C TYR A 287 19.19 1.44 4.25
N LEU A 288 20.28 2.13 4.09
CA LEU A 288 21.52 1.63 3.45
C LEU A 288 22.50 0.94 4.41
N GLY A 289 22.05 0.66 5.64
CA GLY A 289 22.88 0.07 6.69
C GLY A 289 23.61 1.12 7.53
N LYS A 290 24.47 0.65 8.44
CA LYS A 290 25.24 1.50 9.35
C LYS A 290 26.25 2.34 8.57
N THR A 291 26.43 3.59 8.99
CA THR A 291 27.48 4.48 8.54
C THR A 291 28.66 4.37 9.49
N GLY A 292 29.90 4.19 8.98
CA GLY A 292 31.09 4.09 9.83
C GLY A 292 31.21 2.83 10.69
N GLY A 293 30.38 1.78 10.45
CA GLY A 293 30.46 0.48 11.15
C GLY A 293 29.83 0.43 12.54
N ALA A 294 29.60 1.56 13.22
CA ALA A 294 28.95 1.63 14.52
C ALA A 294 27.42 1.79 14.43
N PRO A 295 26.64 1.38 15.45
CA PRO A 295 25.22 1.72 15.54
C PRO A 295 25.04 3.24 15.64
N GLU A 296 24.13 3.79 14.87
CA GLU A 296 23.77 5.20 14.94
C GLU A 296 22.98 5.48 16.23
N VAL A 297 23.47 6.44 17.03
CA VAL A 297 22.76 6.91 18.22
C VAL A 297 21.64 7.85 17.80
N GLY A 298 20.41 7.63 18.30
CA GLY A 298 19.27 8.49 17.97
C GLY A 298 18.70 8.28 16.57
N GLN A 299 19.01 7.18 15.87
CA GLN A 299 18.52 6.89 14.52
C GLN A 299 16.99 7.03 14.41
N GLY A 300 16.23 6.49 15.37
CA GLY A 300 14.77 6.58 15.34
C GLY A 300 14.28 8.03 15.31
N LYS A 301 14.88 8.91 16.12
CA LYS A 301 14.57 10.35 16.12
C LYS A 301 14.90 11.00 14.78
N ARG A 302 16.13 10.81 14.27
CA ARG A 302 16.55 11.38 12.97
C ARG A 302 15.58 10.96 11.86
N VAL A 303 15.28 9.67 11.78
CA VAL A 303 14.38 9.14 10.74
C VAL A 303 13.01 9.81 10.80
N VAL A 304 12.39 9.92 11.97
CA VAL A 304 11.06 10.58 12.06
C VAL A 304 11.15 12.04 11.65
N MET A 305 12.19 12.76 12.09
CA MET A 305 12.38 14.17 11.73
C MET A 305 12.52 14.37 10.21
N GLU A 306 13.29 13.51 9.53
CA GLU A 306 13.46 13.52 8.08
C GLU A 306 12.18 13.09 7.35
N MET A 307 11.55 12.01 7.83
CA MET A 307 10.35 11.46 7.22
C MET A 307 9.10 12.34 7.37
N THR A 308 9.12 13.30 8.28
CA THR A 308 8.04 14.28 8.51
C THR A 308 8.36 15.68 8.01
N GLU A 309 9.51 15.86 7.38
CA GLU A 309 9.92 17.14 6.80
C GLU A 309 8.89 17.65 5.79
N GLY A 310 8.51 18.92 5.90
CA GLY A 310 7.47 19.54 5.08
C GLY A 310 6.05 19.38 5.63
N LEU A 311 5.83 18.56 6.68
CA LEU A 311 4.54 18.44 7.36
C LEU A 311 4.39 19.47 8.47
N GLN A 312 3.17 19.95 8.67
CA GLN A 312 2.74 20.78 9.81
C GLN A 312 1.29 20.46 10.14
N GLY A 313 0.90 20.67 11.40
CA GLY A 313 -0.49 20.49 11.85
C GLY A 313 -0.98 19.04 11.70
N VAL A 314 -0.08 18.07 11.81
CA VAL A 314 -0.40 16.62 11.80
C VAL A 314 -0.04 15.99 13.14
N THR A 315 -0.62 14.84 13.40
CA THR A 315 -0.18 13.90 14.45
C THR A 315 0.63 12.78 13.81
N VAL A 316 1.84 12.57 14.28
CA VAL A 316 2.69 11.45 13.90
C VAL A 316 2.48 10.30 14.89
N THR A 317 2.19 9.12 14.37
CA THR A 317 2.15 7.88 15.13
C THR A 317 3.35 7.01 14.76
N CYS A 318 4.12 6.57 15.77
CA CYS A 318 5.26 5.68 15.56
C CYS A 318 5.47 4.72 16.74
N ASP A 319 6.21 3.63 16.51
CA ASP A 319 6.48 2.61 17.49
C ASP A 319 7.61 2.99 18.47
N ASN A 320 7.97 2.08 19.36
CA ASN A 320 8.98 2.29 20.41
C ASN A 320 10.42 2.38 19.89
N PHE A 321 10.69 2.00 18.64
CA PHE A 321 12.00 2.20 18.03
C PHE A 321 12.28 3.69 17.78
N PHE A 322 11.26 4.43 17.39
CA PHE A 322 11.38 5.84 17.03
C PHE A 322 11.15 6.77 18.21
N THR A 323 10.23 6.40 19.09
CA THR A 323 9.67 7.28 20.13
C THR A 323 10.68 7.60 21.23
N SER A 324 10.83 8.90 21.53
CA SER A 324 11.56 9.43 22.68
C SER A 324 10.96 10.79 23.10
N TYR A 325 11.21 11.19 24.35
CA TYR A 325 10.78 12.51 24.83
C TYR A 325 11.40 13.64 24.00
N SER A 326 12.70 13.53 23.64
CA SER A 326 13.37 14.54 22.81
C SER A 326 12.75 14.64 21.41
N LEU A 327 12.32 13.52 20.80
CA LEU A 327 11.58 13.54 19.54
C LEU A 327 10.26 14.29 19.69
N ALA A 328 9.51 14.03 20.78
CA ALA A 328 8.24 14.68 21.04
C ALA A 328 8.39 16.21 21.13
N GLN A 329 9.46 16.70 21.81
CA GLN A 329 9.73 18.14 21.92
C GLN A 329 10.11 18.78 20.57
N GLU A 330 10.97 18.13 19.78
CA GLU A 330 11.39 18.66 18.47
C GLU A 330 10.25 18.69 17.45
N LEU A 331 9.41 17.65 17.41
CA LEU A 331 8.21 17.64 16.56
C LEU A 331 7.24 18.77 16.93
N MET A 332 7.07 19.01 18.23
CA MET A 332 6.20 20.07 18.70
C MET A 332 6.70 21.46 18.28
N GLN A 333 8.01 21.71 18.29
CA GLN A 333 8.61 22.95 17.74
C GLN A 333 8.26 23.13 16.25
N LYS A 334 8.14 22.01 15.50
CA LYS A 334 7.69 21.99 14.09
C LYS A 334 6.17 22.00 13.94
N LYS A 335 5.40 22.20 15.01
CA LYS A 335 3.93 22.17 15.01
C LYS A 335 3.36 20.81 14.58
N ILE A 336 4.01 19.73 15.02
CA ILE A 336 3.62 18.33 14.78
C ILE A 336 3.40 17.69 16.14
N ALA A 337 2.24 17.05 16.33
CA ALA A 337 1.97 16.24 17.51
C ALA A 337 2.57 14.82 17.37
N LEU A 338 2.91 14.22 18.50
CA LEU A 338 3.38 12.82 18.56
C LEU A 338 2.43 11.98 19.41
N VAL A 339 2.12 10.78 18.94
CA VAL A 339 1.53 9.69 19.73
C VAL A 339 2.35 8.43 19.47
N GLY A 340 3.02 7.87 20.48
CA GLY A 340 3.89 6.73 20.25
C GLY A 340 4.08 5.85 21.48
N THR A 341 4.31 4.56 21.26
CA THR A 341 4.80 3.66 22.33
C THR A 341 6.24 4.00 22.63
N ILE A 342 6.65 3.88 23.92
CA ILE A 342 8.02 4.19 24.33
C ILE A 342 8.62 3.02 25.11
N ARG A 343 9.92 2.78 24.94
CA ARG A 343 10.63 1.71 25.67
C ARG A 343 10.76 2.03 27.15
N LYS A 344 10.54 1.02 28.00
CA LYS A 344 10.59 1.15 29.47
C LYS A 344 11.95 1.58 30.02
N ASN A 345 13.03 1.28 29.29
CA ASN A 345 14.40 1.59 29.71
C ASN A 345 14.83 3.04 29.39
N LYS A 346 13.95 3.84 28.84
CA LYS A 346 14.25 5.25 28.55
C LYS A 346 14.48 6.05 29.84
N PRO A 347 15.58 6.83 29.94
CA PRO A 347 15.94 7.53 31.16
C PRO A 347 14.97 8.66 31.52
N GLU A 348 14.23 9.18 30.58
CA GLU A 348 13.22 10.20 30.78
C GLU A 348 11.97 9.72 31.51
N LEU A 349 11.73 8.40 31.57
CA LEU A 349 10.54 7.86 32.27
C LEU A 349 10.81 7.67 33.77
N PRO A 350 9.88 8.14 34.63
CA PRO A 350 10.01 7.94 36.06
C PRO A 350 9.70 6.47 36.43
N PRO A 351 10.35 5.92 37.48
CA PRO A 351 10.11 4.55 37.95
C PRO A 351 8.64 4.25 38.24
N ASN A 352 7.93 5.19 38.86
CA ASN A 352 6.50 5.09 39.20
C ASN A 352 5.61 4.77 37.99
N LEU A 353 5.96 5.28 36.83
CA LEU A 353 5.22 5.02 35.57
C LEU A 353 5.56 3.63 34.99
N VAL A 354 6.81 3.17 35.17
CA VAL A 354 7.31 1.91 34.62
C VAL A 354 6.90 0.71 35.46
N GLU A 355 6.78 0.89 36.77
CA GLU A 355 6.50 -0.16 37.72
C GLU A 355 5.12 -0.80 37.51
N VAL A 356 5.08 -2.13 37.66
CA VAL A 356 3.86 -2.95 37.48
C VAL A 356 3.49 -3.70 38.77
N LYS A 357 4.42 -3.78 39.75
CA LYS A 357 4.18 -4.48 41.02
C LYS A 357 2.98 -3.85 41.75
N GLY A 358 2.05 -4.68 42.20
CA GLY A 358 0.85 -4.21 42.90
C GLY A 358 -0.27 -3.65 42.02
N ARG A 359 -0.04 -3.46 40.72
CA ARG A 359 -1.07 -2.92 39.81
C ARG A 359 -2.02 -4.00 39.30
N SER A 360 -3.33 -3.70 39.35
CA SER A 360 -4.37 -4.55 38.78
C SER A 360 -4.38 -4.51 37.24
N ALA A 361 -4.90 -5.58 36.63
CA ALA A 361 -5.19 -5.56 35.20
C ALA A 361 -6.18 -4.43 34.87
N LEU A 362 -6.06 -3.87 33.67
CA LEU A 362 -6.85 -2.76 33.13
C LEU A 362 -6.65 -1.42 33.88
N SER A 363 -5.63 -1.34 34.75
CA SER A 363 -5.29 -0.08 35.44
C SER A 363 -4.42 0.81 34.55
N SER A 364 -4.61 2.12 34.68
CA SER A 364 -3.84 3.16 34.02
C SER A 364 -3.19 4.09 35.04
N VAL A 365 -1.96 4.52 34.77
CA VAL A 365 -1.25 5.56 35.53
C VAL A 365 -0.79 6.60 34.50
N PHE A 366 -1.08 7.86 34.78
CA PHE A 366 -0.69 8.98 33.94
C PHE A 366 0.41 9.79 34.60
N ALA A 367 1.23 10.42 33.79
CA ALA A 367 2.23 11.37 34.22
C ALA A 367 2.29 12.51 33.20
N PHE A 368 2.48 13.73 33.66
CA PHE A 368 2.39 14.92 32.84
C PHE A 368 3.66 15.77 32.97
N THR A 369 4.07 16.34 31.86
CA THR A 369 4.97 17.51 31.82
C THR A 369 4.20 18.67 31.24
N LYS A 370 4.79 19.86 31.19
CA LYS A 370 4.16 21.06 30.60
C LYS A 370 3.45 20.78 29.26
N ASN A 371 3.97 19.87 28.41
CA ASN A 371 3.51 19.69 27.03
C ASN A 371 3.46 18.22 26.57
N THR A 372 3.68 17.27 27.48
CA THR A 372 3.68 15.83 27.14
C THR A 372 2.97 15.05 28.22
N THR A 373 2.07 14.19 27.81
CA THR A 373 1.41 13.19 28.65
C THR A 373 2.03 11.83 28.41
N ALA A 374 2.37 11.12 29.48
CA ALA A 374 2.74 9.71 29.44
C ALA A 374 1.65 8.88 30.12
N VAL A 375 1.40 7.69 29.59
CA VAL A 375 0.46 6.73 30.19
C VAL A 375 1.08 5.35 30.24
N SER A 376 0.94 4.71 31.40
CA SER A 376 1.27 3.29 31.60
C SER A 376 -0.01 2.51 31.81
N TYR A 377 -0.39 1.68 30.86
CA TYR A 377 -1.58 0.82 30.92
C TYR A 377 -1.18 -0.63 31.11
N VAL A 378 -1.87 -1.35 32.00
CA VAL A 378 -1.65 -2.76 32.31
C VAL A 378 -2.76 -3.59 31.65
N PRO A 379 -2.61 -4.10 30.40
CA PRO A 379 -3.65 -4.91 29.76
C PRO A 379 -3.90 -6.25 30.46
N ARG A 380 -2.89 -6.80 31.13
CA ARG A 380 -2.94 -8.03 31.92
C ARG A 380 -1.89 -8.00 33.03
N ARG A 381 -2.10 -8.80 34.07
CA ARG A 381 -1.22 -8.86 35.27
C ARG A 381 0.25 -9.03 34.86
N GLY A 382 1.11 -8.19 35.42
CA GLY A 382 2.57 -8.26 35.23
C GLY A 382 3.09 -7.65 33.91
N LYS A 383 2.22 -7.15 33.02
CA LYS A 383 2.66 -6.50 31.77
C LYS A 383 2.02 -5.13 31.61
N ASN A 384 2.81 -4.12 31.30
CA ASN A 384 2.30 -2.81 30.91
C ASN A 384 2.89 -2.37 29.58
N VAL A 385 2.18 -1.47 28.93
CA VAL A 385 2.64 -0.69 27.78
C VAL A 385 2.69 0.77 28.19
N ILE A 386 3.70 1.48 27.69
CA ILE A 386 3.87 2.91 27.98
C ILE A 386 3.80 3.67 26.66
N LEU A 387 2.97 4.70 26.63
CA LEU A 387 2.87 5.62 25.51
C LEU A 387 3.16 7.04 25.99
N ILE A 388 3.65 7.86 25.06
CA ILE A 388 3.73 9.30 25.24
C ILE A 388 2.94 10.00 24.14
N SER A 389 2.39 11.16 24.49
CA SER A 389 1.61 11.99 23.56
C SER A 389 1.82 13.46 23.86
N THR A 390 2.00 14.25 22.82
CA THR A 390 1.93 15.71 22.88
C THR A 390 0.56 16.26 22.47
N LYS A 391 -0.34 15.38 22.00
CA LYS A 391 -1.70 15.70 21.58
C LYS A 391 -2.69 15.66 22.73
N HIS A 392 -2.65 14.62 23.53
CA HIS A 392 -3.58 14.37 24.65
C HIS A 392 -3.04 15.04 25.91
N ARG A 393 -3.90 15.77 26.60
CA ARG A 393 -3.55 16.52 27.82
C ARG A 393 -4.24 16.00 29.07
N GLU A 394 -5.35 15.31 28.88
CA GLU A 394 -6.16 14.77 29.97
C GLU A 394 -5.91 13.26 30.13
N GLY A 395 -5.96 12.77 31.36
CA GLY A 395 -5.81 11.35 31.70
C GLY A 395 -7.10 10.56 31.46
N VAL A 396 -7.70 10.70 30.28
CA VAL A 396 -9.00 10.08 29.96
C VAL A 396 -8.85 8.59 29.71
N VAL A 397 -9.72 7.81 30.38
CA VAL A 397 -9.88 6.36 30.19
C VAL A 397 -11.28 6.11 29.64
N THR A 398 -11.38 5.30 28.58
CA THR A 398 -12.67 4.97 27.95
C THR A 398 -13.53 4.05 28.86
N GLU A 399 -14.85 4.18 28.78
CA GLU A 399 -15.79 3.37 29.56
C GLU A 399 -15.93 1.92 29.10
N GLY A 400 -15.30 1.52 27.97
CA GLY A 400 -15.35 0.16 27.45
C GLY A 400 -14.76 -0.88 28.42
N GLU A 401 -15.14 -2.14 28.25
CA GLU A 401 -14.72 -3.29 29.10
C GLU A 401 -13.21 -3.35 29.37
N LYS A 402 -12.38 -2.95 28.42
CA LYS A 402 -10.90 -2.96 28.53
C LYS A 402 -10.36 -1.70 29.17
N LYS A 403 -11.16 -0.71 29.55
CA LYS A 403 -10.77 0.56 30.20
C LYS A 403 -9.48 1.15 29.60
N LYS A 404 -9.41 1.23 28.27
CA LYS A 404 -8.21 1.70 27.59
C LYS A 404 -8.10 3.23 27.69
N PRO A 405 -6.91 3.80 27.95
CA PRO A 405 -6.66 5.22 27.78
C PRO A 405 -6.94 5.71 26.36
N GLU A 406 -7.44 6.93 26.23
CA GLU A 406 -7.69 7.57 24.92
C GLU A 406 -6.44 7.59 24.03
N ILE A 407 -5.26 7.84 24.61
CA ILE A 407 -3.96 7.80 23.92
C ILE A 407 -3.73 6.45 23.23
N ILE A 408 -4.11 5.33 23.89
CA ILE A 408 -3.98 3.98 23.32
C ILE A 408 -4.99 3.77 22.19
N MET A 409 -6.20 4.29 22.33
CA MET A 409 -7.22 4.18 21.29
C MET A 409 -6.78 4.92 20.04
N ASP A 410 -6.28 6.15 20.18
CA ASP A 410 -5.77 6.96 19.07
C ASP A 410 -4.54 6.32 18.40
N TYR A 411 -3.59 5.83 19.21
CA TYR A 411 -2.44 5.06 18.71
C TYR A 411 -2.88 3.86 17.88
N ASN A 412 -3.80 3.04 18.40
CA ASN A 412 -4.28 1.84 17.71
C ASN A 412 -5.02 2.16 16.40
N HIS A 413 -5.75 3.27 16.37
CA HIS A 413 -6.43 3.74 15.16
C HIS A 413 -5.44 4.12 14.05
N CYS A 414 -4.29 4.71 14.41
CA CYS A 414 -3.36 5.28 13.46
C CYS A 414 -2.15 4.39 13.14
N LYS A 415 -1.68 3.54 14.07
CA LYS A 415 -0.42 2.78 13.94
C LYS A 415 -0.30 1.93 12.68
N GLY A 416 -1.42 1.46 12.13
CA GLY A 416 -1.47 0.51 11.02
C GLY A 416 -1.24 1.09 9.62
N GLY A 417 -0.93 2.38 9.47
CA GLY A 417 -0.83 3.03 8.15
C GLY A 417 0.16 2.35 7.21
N VAL A 418 1.36 2.03 7.69
CA VAL A 418 2.41 1.36 6.91
C VAL A 418 2.17 -0.14 6.79
N ASP A 419 1.73 -0.82 7.87
CA ASP A 419 1.41 -2.25 7.83
C ASP A 419 0.26 -2.54 6.85
N ASN A 420 -0.75 -1.67 6.80
CA ASN A 420 -1.82 -1.78 5.81
C ASN A 420 -1.30 -1.50 4.38
N LEU A 421 -0.38 -0.55 4.20
CA LEU A 421 0.31 -0.38 2.91
C LEU A 421 0.99 -1.69 2.48
N ASP A 422 1.76 -2.33 3.37
CA ASP A 422 2.41 -3.62 3.08
C ASP A 422 1.40 -4.70 2.67
N LYS A 423 0.28 -4.79 3.37
CA LYS A 423 -0.82 -5.72 3.06
C LYS A 423 -1.40 -5.44 1.67
N VAL A 424 -1.71 -4.19 1.34
CA VAL A 424 -2.38 -3.85 0.08
C VAL A 424 -1.46 -3.98 -1.14
N VAL A 425 -0.18 -3.58 -1.03
CA VAL A 425 0.79 -3.76 -2.12
C VAL A 425 1.19 -5.22 -2.27
N GLY A 426 1.24 -5.97 -1.17
CA GLY A 426 1.54 -7.40 -1.17
C GLY A 426 0.47 -8.27 -1.84
N THR A 427 -0.80 -7.84 -1.79
CA THR A 427 -1.97 -8.59 -2.31
C THR A 427 -1.92 -8.77 -3.83
N TYR A 428 -1.60 -7.72 -4.57
CA TYR A 428 -1.55 -7.70 -6.04
C TYR A 428 -0.16 -7.36 -6.56
N SER A 429 0.88 -7.85 -5.87
CA SER A 429 2.26 -7.50 -6.18
C SER A 429 2.69 -7.99 -7.56
N CYS A 430 3.22 -7.09 -8.35
CA CYS A 430 3.82 -7.33 -9.67
C CYS A 430 5.15 -8.08 -9.62
N ARG A 431 5.65 -8.36 -8.43
CA ARG A 431 6.98 -8.89 -8.18
C ARG A 431 7.20 -10.26 -8.82
N ARG A 432 8.34 -10.40 -9.50
CA ARG A 432 8.84 -11.65 -10.07
C ARG A 432 10.17 -12.07 -9.43
N ARG A 433 10.50 -13.36 -9.51
CA ARG A 433 11.75 -13.90 -8.97
C ARG A 433 12.95 -13.31 -9.72
N THR A 434 13.84 -12.64 -8.99
CA THR A 434 15.07 -12.08 -9.52
C THR A 434 16.19 -12.19 -8.48
N LYS A 435 17.45 -12.26 -8.96
CA LYS A 435 18.65 -12.20 -8.12
C LYS A 435 19.23 -10.78 -8.04
N TRP A 436 18.64 -9.82 -8.75
CA TRP A 436 19.13 -8.44 -8.86
C TRP A 436 18.25 -7.51 -8.01
N TRP A 437 18.81 -7.01 -6.89
CA TRP A 437 18.07 -6.22 -5.91
C TRP A 437 17.46 -4.90 -6.45
N PRO A 438 18.09 -4.16 -7.42
CA PRO A 438 17.44 -2.95 -7.94
C PRO A 438 16.10 -3.23 -8.64
N GLN A 439 16.01 -4.37 -9.31
CA GLN A 439 14.75 -4.80 -9.92
C GLN A 439 13.67 -5.13 -8.88
N VAL A 440 14.07 -5.63 -7.71
CA VAL A 440 13.11 -5.86 -6.60
C VAL A 440 12.56 -4.54 -6.06
N LEU A 441 13.42 -3.52 -5.93
CA LEU A 441 12.98 -2.17 -5.57
C LEU A 441 12.07 -1.58 -6.64
N PHE A 442 12.40 -1.73 -7.91
CA PHE A 442 11.57 -1.28 -9.01
C PHE A 442 10.16 -1.93 -8.97
N PHE A 443 10.06 -3.21 -8.70
CA PHE A 443 8.76 -3.86 -8.51
C PHE A 443 7.99 -3.28 -7.31
N ASN A 444 8.66 -2.99 -6.20
CA ASN A 444 8.03 -2.34 -5.06
C ASN A 444 7.56 -0.91 -5.39
N MET A 445 8.34 -0.17 -6.16
CA MET A 445 7.94 1.15 -6.66
C MET A 445 6.68 1.06 -7.52
N LEU A 446 6.58 0.08 -8.42
CA LEU A 446 5.38 -0.14 -9.24
C LEU A 446 4.17 -0.51 -8.39
N ASP A 447 4.34 -1.38 -7.39
CA ASP A 447 3.26 -1.80 -6.49
C ASP A 447 2.73 -0.61 -5.67
N ILE A 448 3.62 0.21 -5.10
CA ILE A 448 3.26 1.43 -4.37
C ILE A 448 2.62 2.45 -5.32
N THR A 449 3.18 2.65 -6.50
CA THR A 449 2.62 3.56 -7.51
C THR A 449 1.20 3.17 -7.91
N ALA A 450 0.96 1.90 -8.22
CA ALA A 450 -0.37 1.41 -8.57
C ALA A 450 -1.39 1.63 -7.44
N TYR A 451 -0.95 1.47 -6.19
CA TYR A 451 -1.80 1.73 -5.02
C TYR A 451 -2.04 3.24 -4.79
N ASN A 452 -0.99 4.05 -4.78
CA ASN A 452 -1.10 5.49 -4.59
C ASN A 452 -1.94 6.15 -5.70
N ALA A 453 -1.77 5.71 -6.95
CA ALA A 453 -2.57 6.16 -8.08
C ALA A 453 -4.05 5.79 -7.92
N PHE A 454 -4.36 4.59 -7.39
CA PHE A 454 -5.72 4.21 -7.03
C PHE A 454 -6.31 5.14 -5.97
N VAL A 455 -5.55 5.49 -4.92
CA VAL A 455 -6.00 6.42 -3.86
C VAL A 455 -6.32 7.80 -4.46
N ILE A 456 -5.43 8.33 -5.28
CA ILE A 456 -5.63 9.64 -5.95
C ILE A 456 -6.85 9.56 -6.90
N TYR A 457 -6.91 8.57 -7.78
CA TYR A 457 -7.96 8.44 -8.77
C TYR A 457 -9.35 8.36 -8.12
N THR A 458 -9.47 7.55 -7.06
CA THR A 458 -10.76 7.38 -6.36
C THR A 458 -11.13 8.57 -5.48
N ALA A 459 -10.19 9.42 -5.14
CA ALA A 459 -10.47 10.70 -4.50
C ALA A 459 -10.91 11.78 -5.50
N VAL A 460 -10.39 11.74 -6.75
CA VAL A 460 -10.80 12.63 -7.85
C VAL A 460 -12.16 12.20 -8.42
N ASP A 461 -12.38 10.90 -8.60
CA ASP A 461 -13.68 10.32 -9.00
C ASP A 461 -14.20 9.33 -7.94
N PRO A 462 -14.86 9.82 -6.89
CA PRO A 462 -15.43 8.95 -5.85
C PRO A 462 -16.52 8.02 -6.35
N SER A 463 -17.17 8.36 -7.47
CA SER A 463 -18.28 7.60 -8.06
C SER A 463 -17.81 6.36 -8.82
N TRP A 464 -16.57 6.36 -9.34
CA TRP A 464 -16.02 5.28 -10.15
C TRP A 464 -16.13 3.93 -9.42
N LYS A 465 -16.92 3.04 -9.97
CA LYS A 465 -17.17 1.67 -9.47
C LYS A 465 -17.42 1.60 -7.93
N LYS A 466 -18.04 2.64 -7.32
CA LYS A 466 -18.25 2.77 -5.86
C LYS A 466 -18.96 1.55 -5.24
N ALA A 467 -19.90 0.94 -5.95
CA ALA A 467 -20.67 -0.22 -5.48
C ALA A 467 -19.88 -1.56 -5.50
N LYS A 468 -18.63 -1.58 -6.00
CA LYS A 468 -17.85 -2.82 -6.09
C LYS A 468 -16.89 -2.94 -4.91
N LEU A 469 -17.00 -3.99 -4.11
CA LEU A 469 -16.12 -4.27 -2.96
C LEU A 469 -14.64 -4.42 -3.38
N TYR A 470 -14.39 -5.08 -4.52
CA TYR A 470 -13.07 -5.29 -5.10
C TYR A 470 -12.59 -4.15 -6.02
N ARG A 471 -12.99 -2.93 -5.73
CA ARG A 471 -12.72 -1.70 -6.49
C ARG A 471 -11.24 -1.51 -6.85
N ARG A 472 -10.33 -1.76 -5.88
CA ARG A 472 -8.89 -1.69 -6.09
C ARG A 472 -8.40 -2.71 -7.12
N ARG A 473 -8.87 -3.96 -7.09
CA ARG A 473 -8.52 -4.97 -8.08
C ARG A 473 -8.92 -4.51 -9.48
N LEU A 474 -10.13 -4.00 -9.64
CA LEU A 474 -10.62 -3.49 -10.94
C LEU A 474 -9.79 -2.32 -11.46
N TYR A 475 -9.32 -1.44 -10.56
CA TYR A 475 -8.44 -0.32 -10.94
C TYR A 475 -7.10 -0.82 -11.47
N ILE A 476 -6.44 -1.73 -10.74
CA ILE A 476 -5.13 -2.25 -11.11
C ILE A 476 -5.22 -3.09 -12.39
N GLU A 477 -6.32 -3.81 -12.61
CA GLU A 477 -6.60 -4.58 -13.82
C GLU A 477 -6.81 -3.65 -15.04
N GLU A 478 -7.60 -2.59 -14.88
CA GLU A 478 -7.82 -1.57 -15.90
C GLU A 478 -6.52 -0.83 -16.26
N LEU A 479 -5.71 -0.47 -15.23
CA LEU A 479 -4.40 0.11 -15.44
C LEU A 479 -3.48 -0.82 -16.25
N GLY A 480 -3.38 -2.09 -15.87
CA GLY A 480 -2.56 -3.06 -16.58
C GLY A 480 -2.99 -3.24 -18.04
N ASN A 481 -4.29 -3.36 -18.29
CA ASN A 481 -4.85 -3.47 -19.64
C ASN A 481 -4.58 -2.20 -20.48
N SER A 482 -4.72 -1.03 -19.89
CA SER A 482 -4.45 0.23 -20.58
C SER A 482 -2.97 0.40 -20.95
N LEU A 483 -2.05 0.00 -20.05
CA LEU A 483 -0.61 0.05 -20.32
C LEU A 483 -0.15 -0.90 -21.43
N VAL A 484 -0.84 -2.02 -21.66
CA VAL A 484 -0.50 -2.97 -22.74
C VAL A 484 -1.18 -2.62 -24.07
N SER A 485 -2.23 -1.80 -24.06
CA SER A 485 -3.09 -1.51 -25.20
C SER A 485 -2.31 -0.98 -26.41
N ALA A 486 -1.44 0.02 -26.21
CA ALA A 486 -0.65 0.61 -27.31
C ALA A 486 0.26 -0.42 -28.00
N ALA A 487 0.85 -1.35 -27.26
CA ALA A 487 1.67 -2.43 -27.84
C ALA A 487 0.83 -3.44 -28.62
N ILE A 488 -0.41 -3.69 -28.20
CA ILE A 488 -1.34 -4.57 -28.94
C ILE A 488 -1.81 -3.88 -30.23
N LEU A 489 -2.15 -2.59 -30.17
CA LEU A 489 -2.61 -1.81 -31.31
C LEU A 489 -1.58 -1.72 -32.43
N ARG A 490 -0.29 -1.53 -32.12
CA ARG A 490 0.79 -1.46 -33.11
C ARG A 490 1.23 -2.82 -33.68
N ARG A 491 0.60 -3.92 -33.25
CA ARG A 491 1.04 -5.27 -33.61
C ARG A 491 0.66 -5.61 -35.05
N ASN A 492 1.65 -5.89 -35.90
CA ASN A 492 1.46 -6.27 -37.28
C ASN A 492 1.20 -7.76 -37.49
N HIS A 493 1.66 -8.62 -36.55
CA HIS A 493 1.51 -10.07 -36.67
C HIS A 493 0.67 -10.62 -35.52
N LEU A 494 -0.33 -11.40 -35.85
CA LEU A 494 -1.20 -12.04 -34.86
C LEU A 494 -0.42 -13.16 -34.14
N PRO A 495 -0.70 -13.37 -32.85
CA PRO A 495 -0.17 -14.53 -32.14
C PRO A 495 -0.74 -15.85 -32.72
N HIS A 496 0.03 -16.92 -32.69
CA HIS A 496 -0.44 -18.24 -33.16
C HIS A 496 -1.62 -18.78 -32.33
N ALA A 497 -1.70 -18.47 -31.03
CA ALA A 497 -2.79 -18.90 -30.17
C ALA A 497 -4.11 -18.24 -30.56
N PRO A 498 -5.17 -19.01 -30.92
CA PRO A 498 -6.41 -18.44 -31.47
C PRO A 498 -7.09 -17.43 -30.56
N VAL A 499 -7.15 -17.70 -29.24
CA VAL A 499 -7.76 -16.80 -28.24
C VAL A 499 -7.01 -15.48 -28.14
N ALA A 500 -5.67 -15.52 -28.16
CA ALA A 500 -4.85 -14.31 -28.14
C ALA A 500 -4.96 -13.51 -29.46
N ALA A 501 -5.06 -14.22 -30.61
CA ALA A 501 -5.29 -13.59 -31.91
C ALA A 501 -6.66 -12.89 -31.99
N SER A 502 -7.71 -13.52 -31.45
CA SER A 502 -9.04 -12.91 -31.36
C SER A 502 -9.03 -11.67 -30.49
N LEU A 503 -8.34 -11.71 -29.34
CA LEU A 503 -8.21 -10.55 -28.47
C LEU A 503 -7.47 -9.38 -29.14
N VAL A 504 -6.42 -9.66 -29.92
CA VAL A 504 -5.71 -8.61 -30.70
C VAL A 504 -6.66 -7.96 -31.71
N ARG A 505 -7.41 -8.78 -32.49
CA ARG A 505 -8.37 -8.24 -33.47
C ARG A 505 -9.46 -7.41 -32.80
N GLU A 506 -10.02 -7.88 -31.68
CA GLU A 506 -11.03 -7.16 -30.92
C GLU A 506 -10.53 -5.77 -30.48
N ILE A 507 -9.32 -5.70 -29.90
CA ILE A 507 -8.73 -4.45 -29.45
C ILE A 507 -8.42 -3.52 -30.62
N GLN A 508 -7.88 -4.06 -31.73
CA GLN A 508 -7.55 -3.28 -32.92
C GLN A 508 -8.81 -2.77 -33.63
N SER A 509 -9.87 -3.59 -33.73
CA SER A 509 -11.14 -3.16 -34.33
C SER A 509 -11.90 -2.15 -33.49
N SER A 510 -11.80 -2.25 -32.16
CA SER A 510 -12.43 -1.27 -31.23
C SER A 510 -11.75 0.11 -31.26
N ALA A 511 -10.51 0.19 -31.73
CA ALA A 511 -9.74 1.43 -31.87
C ALA A 511 -9.85 2.06 -33.28
N ALA A 512 -10.27 1.31 -34.30
CA ALA A 512 -10.58 1.83 -35.61
C ALA A 512 -11.87 2.68 -35.54
N ASP A 513 -11.75 3.95 -35.89
CA ASP A 513 -12.79 4.98 -35.72
C ASP A 513 -14.07 4.61 -36.51
N PRO A 514 -15.28 4.85 -35.98
CA PRO A 514 -16.53 4.58 -36.69
C PRO A 514 -16.79 5.51 -37.88
N SER A 515 -15.89 6.43 -38.21
CA SER A 515 -16.12 7.45 -39.26
C SER A 515 -15.93 7.00 -40.70
N ASP A 516 -15.36 5.80 -40.95
CA ASP A 516 -15.05 5.34 -42.33
C ASP A 516 -15.86 4.12 -42.83
N THR A 517 -16.92 3.72 -42.17
CA THR A 517 -17.82 2.70 -42.71
C THR A 517 -18.93 3.36 -43.55
N LYS A 518 -18.70 3.48 -44.86
CA LYS A 518 -19.79 3.60 -45.86
C LYS A 518 -20.79 2.47 -45.64
N PRO A 519 -22.10 2.74 -45.75
CA PRO A 519 -23.11 1.72 -45.57
C PRO A 519 -23.01 0.68 -46.72
N GLN A 520 -22.51 -0.51 -46.40
CA GLN A 520 -22.66 -1.68 -47.23
C GLN A 520 -24.08 -2.22 -47.03
N THR A 521 -24.83 -2.31 -48.12
CA THR A 521 -26.10 -3.04 -48.24
C THR A 521 -25.92 -4.49 -47.80
N PRO A 522 -26.86 -5.06 -47.05
CA PRO A 522 -26.75 -6.45 -46.58
C PRO A 522 -27.02 -7.41 -47.74
N GLU A 523 -25.99 -8.12 -48.18
CA GLU A 523 -26.17 -9.38 -48.90
C GLU A 523 -26.34 -10.51 -47.88
N ASP A 524 -27.31 -11.34 -48.18
CA ASP A 524 -27.74 -12.49 -47.39
C ASP A 524 -26.60 -13.50 -47.12
N THR A 525 -26.25 -13.70 -45.87
CA THR A 525 -25.62 -14.95 -45.42
C THR A 525 -26.28 -15.45 -44.14
N SER A 526 -26.73 -16.67 -44.24
CA SER A 526 -27.53 -17.47 -43.33
C SER A 526 -26.91 -17.73 -41.97
N SER A 527 -27.76 -17.64 -40.93
CA SER A 527 -27.82 -18.43 -39.70
C SER A 527 -26.65 -18.41 -38.71
N SER A 528 -26.65 -17.42 -37.82
CA SER A 528 -26.35 -17.62 -36.40
C SER A 528 -27.51 -17.01 -35.59
N GLY A 529 -28.16 -17.84 -34.75
CA GLY A 529 -29.42 -17.50 -34.08
C GLY A 529 -29.31 -16.31 -33.13
N VAL A 530 -29.74 -15.14 -33.58
CA VAL A 530 -29.95 -13.96 -32.73
C VAL A 530 -31.07 -14.28 -31.74
N LYS A 531 -30.77 -14.33 -30.46
CA LYS A 531 -31.76 -14.57 -29.37
C LYS A 531 -32.80 -13.43 -29.39
N ARG A 532 -34.03 -13.76 -29.75
CA ARG A 532 -35.17 -12.82 -29.72
C ARG A 532 -35.71 -12.75 -28.30
N GLY A 533 -35.69 -11.57 -27.70
CA GLY A 533 -36.34 -11.30 -26.42
C GLY A 533 -37.78 -10.84 -26.56
N THR A 534 -38.57 -10.85 -25.50
CA THR A 534 -39.95 -10.43 -25.46
C THR A 534 -40.06 -9.02 -24.88
N CYS A 535 -40.83 -8.13 -25.57
CA CYS A 535 -41.01 -6.76 -25.10
C CYS A 535 -41.78 -6.76 -23.74
N LYS A 536 -41.17 -6.12 -22.73
CA LYS A 536 -41.68 -6.05 -21.37
C LYS A 536 -42.93 -5.14 -21.23
N TRP A 537 -43.06 -4.15 -22.14
CA TRP A 537 -44.10 -3.12 -22.07
C TRP A 537 -45.35 -3.43 -22.90
N CYS A 538 -45.40 -4.56 -23.62
CA CYS A 538 -46.61 -5.00 -24.30
C CYS A 538 -47.59 -5.65 -23.32
N THR A 539 -48.78 -5.03 -23.15
CA THR A 539 -49.80 -5.48 -22.18
C THR A 539 -50.77 -6.54 -22.75
N LYS A 540 -51.16 -6.44 -24.03
CA LYS A 540 -52.17 -7.32 -24.62
C LYS A 540 -51.60 -8.43 -25.52
N GLN A 541 -50.57 -8.16 -26.31
CA GLN A 541 -49.88 -9.17 -27.13
C GLN A 541 -48.37 -8.96 -26.99
N LYS A 542 -47.70 -9.93 -26.41
CA LYS A 542 -46.24 -9.87 -26.19
C LYS A 542 -45.53 -9.98 -27.55
N LYS A 543 -44.97 -8.88 -28.05
CA LYS A 543 -44.16 -8.83 -29.29
C LYS A 543 -42.74 -9.27 -29.04
N ARG A 544 -42.22 -10.21 -29.86
CA ARG A 544 -40.83 -10.62 -29.85
C ARG A 544 -39.98 -9.66 -30.69
N THR A 545 -38.84 -9.23 -30.18
CA THR A 545 -37.93 -8.29 -30.84
C THR A 545 -36.48 -8.72 -30.69
N ILE A 546 -35.66 -8.34 -31.67
CA ILE A 546 -34.19 -8.47 -31.61
C ILE A 546 -33.51 -7.22 -31.04
N SER A 547 -34.26 -6.12 -30.91
CA SER A 547 -33.74 -4.85 -30.39
C SER A 547 -33.51 -4.94 -28.89
N THR A 548 -32.34 -4.56 -28.43
CA THR A 548 -31.96 -4.54 -27.03
C THR A 548 -31.58 -3.11 -26.63
N CYS A 549 -32.07 -2.63 -25.50
CA CYS A 549 -31.67 -1.33 -24.97
C CYS A 549 -30.23 -1.36 -24.49
N VAL A 550 -29.40 -0.45 -25.00
CA VAL A 550 -27.97 -0.36 -24.67
C VAL A 550 -27.73 -0.03 -23.19
N SER A 551 -28.69 0.66 -22.54
CA SER A 551 -28.52 1.08 -21.13
C SER A 551 -29.00 0.04 -20.12
N CYS A 552 -30.09 -0.71 -20.40
CA CYS A 552 -30.68 -1.62 -19.42
C CYS A 552 -30.76 -3.08 -19.88
N GLY A 553 -30.40 -3.39 -21.13
CA GLY A 553 -30.43 -4.76 -21.67
C GLY A 553 -31.83 -5.30 -22.00
N GLU A 554 -32.90 -4.53 -21.77
CA GLU A 554 -34.29 -4.95 -22.03
C GLU A 554 -34.62 -4.90 -23.53
N HIS A 555 -35.64 -5.67 -23.95
CA HIS A 555 -36.03 -5.81 -25.35
C HIS A 555 -37.29 -4.97 -25.68
N PRO A 556 -37.17 -3.68 -26.13
CA PRO A 556 -38.30 -2.89 -26.58
C PRO A 556 -38.71 -3.27 -27.99
N CYS A 557 -40.00 -3.44 -28.25
CA CYS A 557 -40.52 -3.57 -29.61
C CYS A 557 -40.62 -2.18 -30.31
N LYS A 558 -40.91 -2.17 -31.61
CA LYS A 558 -40.98 -0.92 -32.40
C LYS A 558 -41.90 0.13 -31.80
N ASP A 559 -42.96 -0.29 -31.12
CA ASP A 559 -43.94 0.62 -30.54
C ASP A 559 -43.49 1.20 -29.15
N HIS A 560 -42.54 0.58 -28.54
CA HIS A 560 -42.04 0.94 -27.20
C HIS A 560 -40.57 1.40 -27.15
N HIS A 561 -39.98 1.72 -28.28
CA HIS A 561 -38.67 2.32 -28.31
C HIS A 561 -38.67 3.70 -28.94
N VAL A 562 -37.81 4.58 -28.45
CA VAL A 562 -37.61 5.93 -29.01
C VAL A 562 -36.20 6.01 -29.54
N ILE A 563 -36.07 6.43 -30.79
CA ILE A 563 -34.78 6.71 -31.43
C ILE A 563 -34.34 8.10 -31.00
N CYS A 564 -33.22 8.16 -30.25
CA CYS A 564 -32.63 9.41 -29.82
C CYS A 564 -31.11 9.37 -30.02
N CYS A 565 -30.52 10.44 -30.49
CA CYS A 565 -29.06 10.53 -30.63
C CYS A 565 -28.40 10.62 -29.23
N LYS A 566 -27.14 10.15 -29.13
CA LYS A 566 -26.40 10.11 -27.86
C LYS A 566 -26.33 11.46 -27.13
N PRO A 567 -26.08 12.61 -27.77
CA PRO A 567 -26.14 13.92 -27.11
C PRO A 567 -27.52 14.24 -26.55
N CYS A 568 -28.58 14.16 -27.38
CA CYS A 568 -29.95 14.46 -26.95
C CYS A 568 -30.47 13.52 -25.85
N TRP A 569 -29.94 12.30 -25.76
CA TRP A 569 -30.26 11.37 -24.68
C TRP A 569 -29.65 11.79 -23.33
N LYS A 570 -28.44 12.40 -23.33
CA LYS A 570 -27.79 12.92 -22.14
C LYS A 570 -28.49 14.17 -21.57
N ASP A 571 -28.97 15.05 -22.45
CA ASP A 571 -29.50 16.35 -22.05
C ASP A 571 -30.99 16.31 -21.60
N ASN A 572 -31.74 15.26 -21.89
CA ASN A 572 -33.16 15.15 -21.61
C ASN A 572 -33.52 14.32 -20.38
N ALA A 573 -32.96 14.63 -19.22
CA ALA A 573 -33.34 14.01 -17.95
C ALA A 573 -34.83 14.22 -17.58
N HIS A 574 -35.49 15.28 -18.09
CA HIS A 574 -36.89 15.62 -17.83
C HIS A 574 -37.90 14.87 -18.73
N ILE A 575 -37.49 14.28 -19.84
CA ILE A 575 -38.37 13.39 -20.65
C ILE A 575 -38.56 12.04 -19.96
N ARG A 576 -37.71 11.67 -19.03
CA ARG A 576 -37.84 10.44 -18.20
C ARG A 576 -39.08 10.44 -17.31
N ALA A 577 -39.60 11.62 -16.95
CA ALA A 577 -40.69 11.76 -15.98
C ALA A 577 -42.10 11.79 -16.60
N LYS A 578 -42.27 12.01 -17.92
CA LYS A 578 -43.58 12.25 -18.54
C LYS A 578 -44.17 11.09 -19.37
N LYS A 579 -43.52 9.92 -19.40
CA LYS A 579 -44.06 8.73 -20.12
C LYS A 579 -44.10 7.44 -19.23
N LEU A 580 -44.34 7.60 -17.96
CA LEU A 580 -44.71 6.53 -17.03
C LEU A 580 -46.09 6.82 -16.45
N VAL A 581 -47.04 7.11 -17.30
CA VAL A 581 -48.49 7.04 -17.02
C VAL A 581 -49.17 6.25 -18.10
#